data_88cda592f5c23fa0822e2274bfb95824
#
_entry.id   88cda592f5c23fa0822e2274bfb95824
#
_cell.length_a   1.000
_cell.length_b   1.000
_cell.length_c   1.000
_cell.angle_alpha   90.00
_cell.angle_beta   90.00
_cell.angle_gamma   90.00
#
_symmetry.space_group_name_H-M   'P 1'
#
loop_
_entity.id
_entity.type
_entity.pdbx_description
1 polymer ?
#
loop_
_entity_poly.entity_id
_entity_poly.type
_entity_poly.pdbx_seq_one_letter_code
_entity_poly.pdbx_strand_id
1 'polypeptide(L)'
;EREAALAASSGRVVLFDDLSLAAAGFRGETWDTQCLRIVETLPQEVYVSFDIDGLSYENCPHTGTPVAGGLGFNQAVWLLDTLVRSGRRIVGFDVVEVTPAREERIDAITGARVLWKLCNLTLKSNVR
;
A
#
# COMPACT_ATOMS: atom_id res chain seq x y z
N GLU A 1 3.83 -1.71 -20.37
CA GLU A 1 4.67 -2.89 -20.68
C GLU A 1 6.18 -2.58 -20.65
N ARG A 2 6.64 -1.50 -21.30
CA ARG A 2 8.07 -1.14 -21.37
C ARG A 2 8.67 -0.75 -20.02
N GLU A 3 7.93 -0.01 -19.19
CA GLU A 3 8.35 0.40 -17.83
C GLU A 3 8.42 -0.80 -16.89
N ALA A 4 7.45 -1.72 -16.93
CA ALA A 4 7.46 -2.94 -16.14
C ALA A 4 8.64 -3.84 -16.52
N ALA A 5 8.98 -3.95 -17.81
CA ALA A 5 10.14 -4.70 -18.28
C ALA A 5 11.46 -4.06 -17.81
N LEU A 6 11.57 -2.72 -17.82
CA LEU A 6 12.74 -2.00 -17.29
C LEU A 6 12.88 -2.17 -15.78
N ALA A 7 11.79 -2.08 -15.03
CA ALA A 7 11.78 -2.31 -13.59
C ALA A 7 12.27 -3.73 -13.28
N ALA A 8 11.71 -4.75 -13.93
CA ALA A 8 12.09 -6.15 -13.75
C ALA A 8 13.57 -6.41 -14.10
N SER A 9 14.10 -5.76 -15.14
CA SER A 9 15.50 -5.95 -15.57
C SER A 9 16.53 -5.26 -14.65
N SER A 10 16.10 -4.28 -13.86
CA SER A 10 17.01 -3.49 -13.01
C SER A 10 17.56 -4.27 -11.80
N GLY A 11 16.90 -5.34 -11.38
CA GLY A 11 17.19 -6.08 -10.16
C GLY A 11 16.95 -5.29 -8.86
N ARG A 12 16.49 -4.04 -8.95
CA ARG A 12 16.23 -3.14 -7.81
C ARG A 12 14.75 -2.98 -7.47
N VAL A 13 13.87 -3.44 -8.36
CA VAL A 13 12.42 -3.35 -8.20
C VAL A 13 11.84 -4.74 -8.06
N VAL A 14 11.07 -4.96 -7.02
CA VAL A 14 10.25 -6.16 -6.84
C VAL A 14 8.79 -5.75 -7.00
N LEU A 15 8.11 -6.33 -7.98
CA LEU A 15 6.72 -6.02 -8.29
C LEU A 15 5.79 -7.09 -7.71
N PHE A 16 4.78 -6.64 -6.99
CA PHE A 16 3.65 -7.46 -6.52
C PHE A 16 2.37 -6.87 -7.13
N ASP A 17 1.98 -7.35 -8.29
CA ASP A 17 0.81 -6.84 -8.98
C ASP A 17 -0.50 -7.40 -8.41
N ASP A 18 -1.57 -6.62 -8.55
CA ASP A 18 -2.90 -6.92 -8.00
C ASP A 18 -3.42 -8.30 -8.42
N LEU A 19 -3.32 -8.64 -9.71
CA LEU A 19 -3.82 -9.92 -10.22
C LEU A 19 -3.07 -11.11 -9.63
N SER A 20 -1.76 -10.99 -9.49
CA SER A 20 -0.92 -12.05 -8.89
C SER A 20 -1.24 -12.25 -7.40
N LEU A 21 -1.45 -11.15 -6.66
CA LEU A 21 -1.86 -11.21 -5.25
C LEU A 21 -3.25 -11.83 -5.09
N ALA A 22 -4.21 -11.41 -5.91
CA ALA A 22 -5.55 -11.98 -5.90
C ALA A 22 -5.54 -13.48 -6.26
N ALA A 23 -4.79 -13.88 -7.29
CA ALA A 23 -4.66 -15.26 -7.71
C ALA A 23 -4.02 -16.15 -6.62
N ALA A 24 -3.06 -15.64 -5.87
CA ALA A 24 -2.49 -16.33 -4.72
C ALA A 24 -3.53 -16.56 -3.63
N GLY A 25 -4.35 -15.55 -3.33
CA GLY A 25 -5.47 -15.65 -2.40
C GLY A 25 -6.51 -16.69 -2.83
N PHE A 26 -6.88 -16.74 -4.12
CA PHE A 26 -7.80 -17.74 -4.64
C PHE A 26 -7.26 -19.18 -4.53
N ARG A 27 -5.95 -19.36 -4.46
CA ARG A 27 -5.30 -20.65 -4.21
C ARG A 27 -5.13 -20.98 -2.72
N GLY A 28 -5.63 -20.13 -1.83
CA GLY A 28 -5.60 -20.34 -0.39
C GLY A 28 -4.40 -19.70 0.34
N GLU A 29 -3.55 -18.92 -0.33
CA GLU A 29 -2.53 -18.15 0.37
C GLU A 29 -3.20 -17.02 1.16
N THR A 30 -2.94 -16.96 2.46
CA THR A 30 -3.54 -15.90 3.29
C THR A 30 -2.92 -14.54 2.98
N TRP A 31 -3.67 -13.47 3.19
CA TRP A 31 -3.15 -12.12 3.06
C TRP A 31 -1.94 -11.86 3.98
N ASP A 32 -1.96 -12.42 5.19
CA ASP A 32 -0.83 -12.31 6.12
C ASP A 32 0.45 -12.92 5.55
N THR A 33 0.37 -14.11 4.93
CA THR A 33 1.51 -14.75 4.26
C THR A 33 2.04 -13.89 3.11
N GLN A 34 1.14 -13.30 2.30
CA GLN A 34 1.53 -12.40 1.22
C GLN A 34 2.22 -11.16 1.75
N CYS A 35 1.70 -10.55 2.83
CA CYS A 35 2.33 -9.40 3.48
C CYS A 35 3.74 -9.72 3.99
N LEU A 36 3.94 -10.87 4.63
CA LEU A 36 5.27 -11.30 5.09
C LEU A 36 6.25 -11.42 3.92
N ARG A 37 5.83 -12.05 2.82
CA ARG A 37 6.64 -12.18 1.60
C ARG A 37 7.00 -10.81 0.99
N ILE A 38 6.06 -9.87 0.95
CA ILE A 38 6.32 -8.50 0.48
C ILE A 38 7.34 -7.82 1.39
N VAL A 39 7.11 -7.88 2.69
CA VAL A 39 7.96 -7.23 3.69
C VAL A 39 9.38 -7.81 3.69
N GLU A 40 9.58 -9.10 3.45
CA GLU A 40 10.90 -9.74 3.36
C GLU A 40 11.79 -9.15 2.27
N THR A 41 11.22 -8.56 1.22
CA THR A 41 11.98 -7.90 0.14
C THR A 41 12.50 -6.52 0.52
N LEU A 42 12.04 -5.95 1.63
CA LEU A 42 12.32 -4.57 2.02
C LEU A 42 13.54 -4.47 2.95
N PRO A 43 14.28 -3.36 2.87
CA PRO A 43 15.39 -3.08 3.79
C PRO A 43 14.87 -2.77 5.20
N GLN A 44 15.79 -2.56 6.15
CA GLN A 44 15.48 -2.23 7.54
C GLN A 44 14.81 -0.85 7.68
N GLU A 45 15.18 0.10 6.83
CA GLU A 45 14.63 1.44 6.78
C GLU A 45 13.81 1.62 5.49
N VAL A 46 12.55 2.01 5.64
CA VAL A 46 11.59 2.07 4.54
C VAL A 46 10.96 3.44 4.45
N TYR A 47 10.96 4.03 3.27
CA TYR A 47 10.08 5.15 2.93
C TYR A 47 8.81 4.60 2.29
N VAL A 48 7.65 5.05 2.75
CA VAL A 48 6.34 4.61 2.22
C VAL A 48 5.74 5.70 1.36
N SER A 49 5.66 5.49 0.05
CA SER A 49 4.82 6.31 -0.83
C SER A 49 3.47 5.62 -0.99
N PHE A 50 2.42 6.23 -0.44
CA PHE A 50 1.08 5.67 -0.46
C PHE A 50 0.21 6.41 -1.45
N ASP A 51 -0.03 5.78 -2.58
CA ASP A 51 -0.96 6.25 -3.58
C ASP A 51 -2.34 5.65 -3.32
N ILE A 52 -3.36 6.50 -3.09
CA ILE A 52 -4.72 5.99 -2.81
C ILE A 52 -5.36 5.34 -4.03
N ASP A 53 -4.87 5.61 -5.25
CA ASP A 53 -5.32 4.94 -6.48
C ASP A 53 -5.08 3.41 -6.44
N GLY A 54 -4.13 2.95 -5.62
CA GLY A 54 -3.88 1.54 -5.38
C GLY A 54 -4.93 0.83 -4.51
N LEU A 55 -5.87 1.58 -3.94
CA LEU A 55 -7.01 1.02 -3.21
C LEU A 55 -8.15 0.68 -4.17
N SER A 56 -9.02 -0.22 -3.73
CA SER A 56 -10.23 -0.58 -4.47
C SER A 56 -11.16 0.63 -4.67
N TYR A 57 -11.88 0.64 -5.79
CA TYR A 57 -12.72 1.74 -6.27
C TYR A 57 -13.63 2.34 -5.20
N GLU A 58 -14.26 1.53 -4.37
CA GLU A 58 -15.18 1.99 -3.32
C GLU A 58 -14.50 2.82 -2.22
N ASN A 59 -13.17 2.79 -2.11
CA ASN A 59 -12.40 3.58 -1.15
C ASN A 59 -12.00 4.95 -1.70
N CYS A 60 -11.88 5.09 -3.01
CA CYS A 60 -11.39 6.31 -3.66
C CYS A 60 -11.91 6.47 -5.10
N PRO A 61 -13.23 6.61 -5.30
CA PRO A 61 -13.82 6.62 -6.63
C PRO A 61 -13.50 7.86 -7.49
N HIS A 62 -12.93 8.93 -6.91
CA HIS A 62 -12.70 10.20 -7.59
C HIS A 62 -11.21 10.51 -7.81
N THR A 63 -10.31 9.58 -7.51
CA THR A 63 -8.87 9.71 -7.84
C THR A 63 -8.65 9.87 -9.34
N GLY A 64 -7.44 10.28 -9.73
CA GLY A 64 -7.10 10.48 -11.14
C GLY A 64 -7.24 9.22 -12.00
N THR A 65 -6.88 8.06 -11.45
CA THR A 65 -6.87 6.76 -12.15
C THR A 65 -7.47 5.63 -11.30
N PRO A 66 -8.77 5.69 -10.98
CA PRO A 66 -9.42 4.67 -10.16
C PRO A 66 -9.37 3.30 -10.84
N VAL A 67 -9.12 2.24 -10.08
CA VAL A 67 -8.99 0.88 -10.58
C VAL A 67 -10.15 -0.01 -10.14
N ALA A 68 -10.51 -0.98 -10.98
CA ALA A 68 -11.56 -1.95 -10.66
C ALA A 68 -11.11 -3.02 -9.63
N GLY A 69 -9.80 -3.24 -9.50
CA GLY A 69 -9.16 -4.10 -8.50
C GLY A 69 -8.67 -3.29 -7.32
N GLY A 70 -7.45 -3.52 -6.92
CA GLY A 70 -6.78 -2.80 -5.85
C GLY A 70 -7.00 -3.40 -4.46
N LEU A 71 -6.27 -2.88 -3.49
CA LEU A 71 -6.34 -3.36 -2.11
C LEU A 71 -7.55 -2.78 -1.38
N GLY A 72 -8.24 -3.59 -0.61
CA GLY A 72 -9.15 -3.08 0.39
C GLY A 72 -8.39 -2.25 1.45
N PHE A 73 -9.03 -1.22 2.02
CA PHE A 73 -8.41 -0.35 3.02
C PHE A 73 -7.73 -1.14 4.16
N ASN A 74 -8.42 -2.14 4.70
CA ASN A 74 -7.87 -2.95 5.79
C ASN A 74 -6.72 -3.85 5.34
N GLN A 75 -6.69 -4.29 4.08
CA GLN A 75 -5.57 -5.04 3.52
C GLN A 75 -4.31 -4.17 3.46
N ALA A 76 -4.44 -2.94 2.97
CA ALA A 76 -3.33 -1.99 2.94
C ALA A 76 -2.81 -1.66 4.35
N VAL A 77 -3.71 -1.40 5.31
CA VAL A 77 -3.35 -1.15 6.72
C VAL A 77 -2.65 -2.36 7.35
N TRP A 78 -3.11 -3.58 7.04
CA TRP A 78 -2.48 -4.81 7.54
C TRP A 78 -1.05 -4.99 7.01
N LEU A 79 -0.82 -4.69 5.74
CA LEU A 79 0.53 -4.69 5.15
C LEU A 79 1.46 -3.72 5.88
N LEU A 80 1.00 -2.49 6.11
CA LEU A 80 1.77 -1.48 6.84
C LEU A 80 2.05 -1.88 8.30
N ASP A 81 1.08 -2.48 8.98
CA ASP A 81 1.29 -2.98 10.35
C ASP A 81 2.25 -4.19 10.36
N THR A 82 2.17 -5.07 9.36
CA THR A 82 3.11 -6.19 9.19
C THR A 82 4.54 -5.68 8.99
N LEU A 83 4.73 -4.60 8.18
CA LEU A 83 6.01 -3.93 8.04
C LEU A 83 6.59 -3.52 9.40
N VAL A 84 5.80 -2.85 10.23
CA VAL A 84 6.24 -2.39 11.56
C VAL A 84 6.46 -3.56 12.52
N ARG A 85 5.58 -4.56 12.53
CA ARG A 85 5.72 -5.77 13.37
C ARG A 85 6.97 -6.58 13.02
N SER A 86 7.43 -6.53 11.78
CA SER A 86 8.67 -7.19 11.36
C SER A 86 9.95 -6.53 11.91
N GLY A 87 9.82 -5.42 12.63
CA GLY A 87 10.93 -4.66 13.19
C GLY A 87 11.53 -3.64 12.23
N ARG A 88 11.00 -3.47 11.02
CA ARG A 88 11.41 -2.44 10.08
C ARG A 88 10.95 -1.07 10.54
N ARG A 89 11.69 -0.05 10.14
CA ARG A 89 11.47 1.34 10.55
C ARG A 89 10.97 2.16 9.37
N ILE A 90 9.87 2.87 9.55
CA ILE A 90 9.38 3.84 8.57
C ILE A 90 10.13 5.15 8.82
N VAL A 91 11.00 5.53 7.88
CA VAL A 91 11.82 6.77 7.96
C VAL A 91 11.12 7.99 7.38
N GLY A 92 10.06 7.80 6.61
CA GLY A 92 9.23 8.85 6.04
C GLY A 92 8.11 8.25 5.20
N PHE A 93 7.13 9.07 4.87
CA PHE A 93 6.04 8.67 3.99
C PHE A 93 5.41 9.88 3.30
N ASP A 94 4.69 9.63 2.22
CA ASP A 94 3.71 10.55 1.62
C ASP A 94 2.39 9.83 1.37
N VAL A 95 1.34 10.62 1.13
CA VAL A 95 0.02 10.16 0.67
C VAL A 95 -0.35 11.02 -0.52
N VAL A 96 -0.55 10.40 -1.67
CA VAL A 96 -0.78 11.07 -2.95
C VAL A 96 -2.12 10.69 -3.58
N GLU A 97 -2.49 11.40 -4.66
CA GLU A 97 -3.69 11.20 -5.47
C GLU A 97 -5.03 11.39 -4.70
N VAL A 98 -5.01 12.06 -3.57
CA VAL A 98 -6.23 12.39 -2.84
C VAL A 98 -6.97 13.52 -3.53
N THR A 99 -8.07 13.22 -4.20
CA THR A 99 -8.90 14.21 -4.89
C THR A 99 -10.09 14.62 -4.02
N PRO A 100 -10.18 15.88 -3.60
CA PRO A 100 -11.35 16.37 -2.87
C PRO A 100 -12.51 16.61 -3.84
N ALA A 101 -13.53 15.77 -3.83
CA ALA A 101 -14.77 16.01 -4.54
C ALA A 101 -15.64 17.03 -3.79
N ARG A 102 -16.43 17.83 -4.53
CA ARG A 102 -17.26 18.90 -3.94
C ARG A 102 -18.42 18.35 -3.11
N GLU A 103 -19.04 17.27 -3.54
CA GLU A 103 -20.27 16.70 -2.95
C GLU A 103 -19.97 15.41 -2.17
N GLU A 104 -19.07 14.57 -2.65
CA GLU A 104 -18.70 13.33 -2.00
C GLU A 104 -17.28 13.45 -1.39
N ARG A 105 -17.15 13.04 -0.13
CA ARG A 105 -15.92 13.22 0.66
C ARG A 105 -15.17 11.93 0.89
N ILE A 106 -15.54 10.85 0.20
CA ILE A 106 -14.99 9.52 0.50
C ILE A 106 -13.46 9.49 0.33
N ASP A 107 -12.93 10.04 -0.77
CA ASP A 107 -11.49 10.08 -1.04
C ASP A 107 -10.73 10.89 0.04
N ALA A 108 -11.27 12.05 0.42
CA ALA A 108 -10.68 12.87 1.47
C ALA A 108 -10.71 12.16 2.83
N ILE A 109 -11.78 11.44 3.15
CA ILE A 109 -11.90 10.64 4.37
C ILE A 109 -10.90 9.48 4.33
N THR A 110 -10.80 8.78 3.20
CA THR A 110 -9.85 7.67 3.02
C THR A 110 -8.42 8.17 3.15
N GLY A 111 -8.05 9.24 2.44
CA GLY A 111 -6.73 9.84 2.52
C GLY A 111 -6.36 10.28 3.94
N ALA A 112 -7.29 10.96 4.64
CA ALA A 112 -7.08 11.36 6.04
C ALA A 112 -6.90 10.16 6.96
N ARG A 113 -7.62 9.07 6.76
CA ARG A 113 -7.49 7.84 7.55
C ARG A 113 -6.17 7.11 7.26
N VAL A 114 -5.73 7.05 6.01
CA VAL A 114 -4.41 6.53 5.62
C VAL A 114 -3.32 7.35 6.28
N LEU A 115 -3.38 8.68 6.15
CA LEU A 115 -2.42 9.59 6.75
C LEU A 115 -2.31 9.38 8.26
N TRP A 116 -3.44 9.30 8.96
CA TRP A 116 -3.47 9.05 10.39
C TRP A 116 -2.84 7.69 10.77
N LYS A 117 -3.12 6.64 9.99
CA LYS A 117 -2.50 5.32 10.19
C LYS A 117 -0.99 5.37 9.99
N LEU A 118 -0.51 6.01 8.93
CA LEU A 118 0.92 6.18 8.65
C LEU A 118 1.63 6.97 9.75
N CYS A 119 1.06 8.06 10.25
CA CYS A 119 1.60 8.79 11.40
C CYS A 119 1.80 7.87 12.61
N ASN A 120 0.76 7.12 12.99
CA ASN A 120 0.82 6.23 14.15
C ASN A 120 1.83 5.08 13.98
N LEU A 121 1.86 4.46 12.79
CA LEU A 121 2.78 3.37 12.48
C LEU A 121 4.23 3.86 12.41
N THR A 122 4.46 5.05 11.86
CA THR A 122 5.79 5.67 11.86
C THR A 122 6.27 5.92 13.29
N LEU A 123 5.45 6.52 14.13
CA LEU A 123 5.79 6.71 15.55
C LEU A 123 6.08 5.35 16.22
N LYS A 124 5.20 4.37 16.06
CA LYS A 124 5.37 3.02 16.63
C LYS A 124 6.67 2.35 16.19
N SER A 125 7.06 2.52 14.92
CA SER A 125 8.29 1.91 14.38
C SER A 125 9.58 2.59 14.85
N ASN A 126 9.52 3.80 15.38
CA ASN A 126 10.66 4.60 15.83
C ASN A 126 10.77 4.70 17.37
N VAL A 127 9.78 4.22 18.13
CA VAL A 127 9.86 4.10 19.59
C VAL A 127 10.45 2.72 19.90
N ARG A 128 11.69 2.69 20.33
CA ARG A 128 12.38 1.52 20.91
C ARG A 128 12.66 1.77 22.36
#